data_e1e300df203352e8b7c42188f6aef18a
#
_entry.id   e1e300df203352e8b7c42188f6aef18a
#
_cell.length_a   1.000
_cell.length_b   1.000
_cell.length_c   1.000
_cell.angle_alpha   90.00
_cell.angle_beta   90.00
_cell.angle_gamma   90.00
#
_symmetry.space_group_name_H-M   'P 1'
#
loop_
_entity.id
_entity.type
_entity.pdbx_description
1 polymer ?
#
loop_
_entity_poly.entity_id
_entity_poly.type
_entity_poly.pdbx_seq_one_letter_code
_entity_poly.pdbx_strand_id
1 'polypeptide(L)'
;MTVLYWLLVAVMVVGVIGAVVPAIPGTSLIVVAIVIWGVAHGFGTVTVPLAVAIGVLLVSIGVDFLASFWGAKRFGASKWGQIGAVVGLLLGFFGLLPALPFGGPLLGILIGPLLGAIVGELIYRRDFAIAVKAGIGIVVGSLVGNLIQGLLALGAVIVFLVTTWPLGAGA
;
A
#
# COMPACT_ATOMS: atom_id res chain seq x y z
N MET A 1 -17.66 19.20 16.79
CA MET A 1 -17.74 17.78 16.38
C MET A 1 -17.67 17.63 14.84
N THR A 2 -18.40 18.42 14.08
CA THR A 2 -18.42 18.41 12.60
C THR A 2 -17.04 18.63 11.96
N VAL A 3 -16.22 19.50 12.55
CA VAL A 3 -14.87 19.79 12.04
C VAL A 3 -13.96 18.53 12.12
N LEU A 4 -13.98 17.81 13.25
CA LEU A 4 -13.20 16.58 13.40
C LEU A 4 -13.63 15.52 12.40
N TYR A 5 -14.95 15.37 12.17
CA TYR A 5 -15.49 14.43 11.19
C TYR A 5 -14.93 14.67 9.79
N TRP A 6 -15.10 15.90 9.29
CA TRP A 6 -14.63 16.25 7.95
C TRP A 6 -13.10 16.22 7.80
N LEU A 7 -12.37 16.52 8.89
CA LEU A 7 -10.91 16.36 8.92
C LEU A 7 -10.52 14.90 8.78
N LEU A 8 -11.17 13.99 9.50
CA LEU A 8 -10.91 12.55 9.38
C LEU A 8 -11.34 12.01 8.01
N VAL A 9 -12.46 12.48 7.45
CA VAL A 9 -12.86 12.15 6.07
C VAL A 9 -11.79 12.61 5.08
N ALA A 10 -11.25 13.82 5.23
CA ALA A 10 -10.15 14.29 4.38
C ALA A 10 -8.90 13.39 4.50
N VAL A 11 -8.53 12.99 5.72
CA VAL A 11 -7.43 12.03 5.94
C VAL A 11 -7.72 10.68 5.25
N MET A 12 -8.96 10.20 5.30
CA MET A 12 -9.35 8.96 4.62
C MET A 12 -9.27 9.09 3.09
N VAL A 13 -9.66 10.24 2.52
CA VAL A 13 -9.50 10.51 1.08
C VAL A 13 -8.02 10.49 0.69
N VAL A 14 -7.16 11.11 1.49
CA VAL A 14 -5.70 11.00 1.31
C VAL A 14 -5.25 9.54 1.43
N GLY A 15 -5.84 8.76 2.33
CA GLY A 15 -5.60 7.32 2.47
C GLY A 15 -5.98 6.53 1.21
N VAL A 16 -7.11 6.86 0.56
CA VAL A 16 -7.51 6.23 -0.72
C VAL A 16 -6.51 6.56 -1.83
N ILE A 17 -6.09 7.82 -1.94
CA ILE A 17 -5.05 8.23 -2.89
C ILE A 17 -3.75 7.51 -2.58
N GLY A 18 -3.36 7.43 -1.30
CA GLY A 18 -2.18 6.74 -0.85
C GLY A 18 -2.20 5.23 -1.11
N ALA A 19 -3.38 4.60 -1.13
CA ALA A 19 -3.50 3.19 -1.50
C ALA A 19 -3.20 2.92 -2.98
N VAL A 20 -3.36 3.93 -3.84
CA VAL A 20 -3.03 3.85 -5.27
C VAL A 20 -1.57 4.22 -5.52
N VAL A 21 -1.03 5.16 -4.74
CA VAL A 21 0.35 5.63 -4.89
C VAL A 21 1.27 4.75 -4.03
N PRO A 22 2.20 4.02 -4.65
CA PRO A 22 3.16 3.20 -3.90
C PRO A 22 3.95 4.08 -2.92
N ALA A 23 4.24 3.54 -1.74
CA ALA A 23 4.97 4.16 -0.65
C ALA A 23 4.17 5.05 0.32
N ILE A 24 2.88 5.31 0.09
CA ILE A 24 2.01 5.93 1.09
C ILE A 24 1.16 4.83 1.75
N PRO A 25 1.19 4.72 3.09
CA PRO A 25 0.44 3.66 3.80
C PRO A 25 -1.07 3.96 3.82
N GLY A 26 -1.72 3.94 2.64
CA GLY A 26 -3.08 4.44 2.44
C GLY A 26 -4.14 3.76 3.29
N THR A 27 -4.20 2.43 3.29
CA THR A 27 -5.20 1.68 4.06
C THR A 27 -5.00 1.80 5.57
N SER A 28 -3.77 1.93 6.05
CA SER A 28 -3.50 2.15 7.47
C SER A 28 -3.94 3.54 7.94
N LEU A 29 -3.84 4.58 7.09
CA LEU A 29 -4.38 5.90 7.42
C LEU A 29 -5.90 5.86 7.62
N ILE A 30 -6.61 5.08 6.82
CA ILE A 30 -8.07 4.90 6.97
C ILE A 30 -8.39 4.23 8.31
N VAL A 31 -7.67 3.16 8.67
CA VAL A 31 -7.84 2.49 9.98
C VAL A 31 -7.59 3.45 11.12
N VAL A 32 -6.49 4.22 11.09
CA VAL A 32 -6.16 5.20 12.12
C VAL A 32 -7.25 6.27 12.24
N ALA A 33 -7.76 6.79 11.14
CA ALA A 33 -8.83 7.79 11.15
C ALA A 33 -10.11 7.23 11.80
N ILE A 34 -10.49 5.97 11.49
CA ILE A 34 -11.64 5.30 12.11
C ILE A 34 -11.44 5.09 13.61
N VAL A 35 -10.23 4.69 14.02
CA VAL A 35 -9.88 4.52 15.44
C VAL A 35 -9.98 5.86 16.20
N ILE A 36 -9.47 6.95 15.63
CA ILE A 36 -9.58 8.29 16.23
C ILE A 36 -11.04 8.68 16.43
N TRP A 37 -11.90 8.43 15.41
CA TRP A 37 -13.33 8.67 15.53
C TRP A 37 -13.96 7.80 16.64
N GLY A 38 -13.60 6.52 16.71
CA GLY A 38 -14.07 5.58 17.74
C GLY A 38 -13.68 5.99 19.17
N VAL A 39 -12.47 6.54 19.35
CA VAL A 39 -12.04 7.10 20.63
C VAL A 39 -12.86 8.33 21.02
N ALA A 40 -13.19 9.18 20.05
CA ALA A 40 -13.92 10.42 20.29
C ALA A 40 -15.42 10.21 20.57
N HIS A 41 -16.05 9.19 19.94
CA HIS A 41 -17.51 8.99 19.93
C HIS A 41 -17.96 7.62 20.43
N GLY A 42 -17.02 6.80 20.91
CA GLY A 42 -17.26 5.44 21.37
C GLY A 42 -17.13 4.40 20.25
N PHE A 43 -16.49 3.29 20.56
CA PHE A 43 -16.22 2.21 19.60
C PHE A 43 -17.50 1.52 19.10
N GLY A 44 -18.62 1.60 19.81
CA GLY A 44 -19.90 1.08 19.37
C GLY A 44 -20.38 1.66 18.03
N THR A 45 -20.01 2.93 17.75
CA THR A 45 -20.42 3.62 16.50
C THR A 45 -19.58 3.24 15.28
N VAL A 46 -18.39 2.68 15.51
CA VAL A 46 -17.41 2.35 14.44
C VAL A 46 -17.08 0.87 14.34
N THR A 47 -17.79 -0.01 15.05
CA THR A 47 -17.51 -1.45 15.05
C THR A 47 -17.51 -2.02 13.62
N VAL A 48 -18.53 -1.69 12.83
CA VAL A 48 -18.65 -2.18 11.43
C VAL A 48 -17.59 -1.56 10.53
N PRO A 49 -17.42 -0.21 10.44
CA PRO A 49 -16.40 0.36 9.58
C PRO A 49 -14.97 -0.02 10.00
N LEU A 50 -14.73 -0.20 11.29
CA LEU A 50 -13.41 -0.64 11.77
C LEU A 50 -13.12 -2.10 11.36
N ALA A 51 -14.09 -3.00 11.51
CA ALA A 51 -13.94 -4.39 11.08
C ALA A 51 -13.71 -4.48 9.56
N VAL A 52 -14.45 -3.69 8.76
CA VAL A 52 -14.26 -3.62 7.31
C VAL A 52 -12.89 -3.06 6.96
N ALA A 53 -12.46 -1.97 7.61
CA ALA A 53 -11.16 -1.36 7.32
C ALA A 53 -9.98 -2.27 7.69
N ILE A 54 -10.07 -3.01 8.80
CA ILE A 54 -9.06 -4.03 9.17
C ILE A 54 -9.08 -5.17 8.14
N GLY A 55 -10.26 -5.64 7.73
CA GLY A 55 -10.40 -6.66 6.68
C GLY A 55 -9.76 -6.20 5.37
N VAL A 56 -10.04 -4.97 4.94
CA VAL A 56 -9.43 -4.35 3.76
C VAL A 56 -7.91 -4.24 3.90
N LEU A 57 -7.40 -3.87 5.07
CA LEU A 57 -5.96 -3.80 5.33
C LEU A 57 -5.30 -5.17 5.16
N LEU A 58 -5.87 -6.22 5.73
CA LEU A 58 -5.34 -7.59 5.61
C LEU A 58 -5.39 -8.09 4.16
N VAL A 59 -6.51 -7.87 3.47
CA VAL A 59 -6.66 -8.21 2.04
C VAL A 59 -5.67 -7.42 1.19
N SER A 60 -5.45 -6.14 1.49
CA SER A 60 -4.49 -5.30 0.77
C SER A 60 -3.06 -5.85 0.86
N ILE A 61 -2.63 -6.31 2.03
CA ILE A 61 -1.33 -6.97 2.19
C ILE A 61 -1.23 -8.23 1.31
N GLY A 62 -2.30 -9.03 1.27
CA GLY A 62 -2.38 -10.21 0.40
C GLY A 62 -2.34 -9.86 -1.08
N VAL A 63 -3.08 -8.84 -1.49
CA VAL A 63 -3.11 -8.35 -2.88
C VAL A 63 -1.74 -7.85 -3.32
N ASP A 64 -1.04 -7.09 -2.48
CA ASP A 64 0.32 -6.61 -2.77
C ASP A 64 1.28 -7.75 -3.05
N PHE A 65 1.28 -8.73 -2.15
CA PHE A 65 2.14 -9.89 -2.29
C PHE A 65 1.82 -10.70 -3.56
N LEU A 66 0.55 -10.99 -3.79
CA LEU A 66 0.11 -11.77 -4.95
C LEU A 66 0.33 -11.02 -6.27
N ALA A 67 0.01 -9.74 -6.33
CA ALA A 67 0.16 -8.92 -7.53
C ALA A 67 1.64 -8.78 -7.93
N SER A 68 2.52 -8.52 -6.97
CA SER A 68 3.96 -8.44 -7.21
C SER A 68 4.53 -9.80 -7.63
N PHE A 69 4.11 -10.88 -6.96
CA PHE A 69 4.54 -12.24 -7.29
C PHE A 69 4.08 -12.68 -8.68
N TRP A 70 2.81 -12.45 -9.03
CA TRP A 70 2.26 -12.80 -10.34
C TRP A 70 2.83 -11.92 -11.44
N GLY A 71 3.01 -10.63 -11.18
CA GLY A 71 3.68 -9.72 -12.09
C GLY A 71 5.07 -10.21 -12.42
N ALA A 72 5.90 -10.45 -11.41
CA ALA A 72 7.25 -10.99 -11.57
C ALA A 72 7.25 -12.31 -12.38
N LYS A 73 6.40 -13.27 -12.00
CA LYS A 73 6.31 -14.58 -12.65
C LYS A 73 5.88 -14.48 -14.11
N ARG A 74 4.91 -13.65 -14.42
CA ARG A 74 4.39 -13.46 -15.79
C ARG A 74 5.43 -12.87 -16.75
N PHE A 75 6.34 -12.06 -16.22
CA PHE A 75 7.45 -11.48 -16.99
C PHE A 75 8.73 -12.32 -16.93
N GLY A 76 8.64 -13.56 -16.41
CA GLY A 76 9.73 -14.53 -16.47
C GLY A 76 10.76 -14.43 -15.35
N ALA A 77 10.44 -13.74 -14.25
CA ALA A 77 11.32 -13.66 -13.09
C ALA A 77 11.55 -15.05 -12.47
N SER A 78 12.81 -15.34 -12.17
CA SER A 78 13.20 -16.51 -11.40
C SER A 78 12.94 -16.30 -9.90
N LYS A 79 13.10 -17.36 -9.10
CA LYS A 79 13.08 -17.25 -7.63
C LYS A 79 14.14 -16.28 -7.12
N TRP A 80 15.28 -16.19 -7.78
CA TRP A 80 16.37 -15.29 -7.42
C TRP A 80 16.04 -13.83 -7.69
N GLY A 81 15.34 -13.54 -8.78
CA GLY A 81 14.80 -12.19 -9.03
C GLY A 81 13.78 -11.78 -7.97
N GLN A 82 12.92 -12.70 -7.51
CA GLN A 82 11.95 -12.43 -6.43
C GLN A 82 12.64 -12.20 -5.08
N ILE A 83 13.64 -13.04 -4.72
CA ILE A 83 14.44 -12.84 -3.51
C ILE A 83 15.18 -11.50 -3.61
N GLY A 84 15.78 -11.21 -4.76
CA GLY A 84 16.43 -9.93 -5.02
C GLY A 84 15.49 -8.74 -4.81
N ALA A 85 14.23 -8.84 -5.25
CA ALA A 85 13.23 -7.78 -5.02
C ALA A 85 12.97 -7.55 -3.52
N VAL A 86 12.81 -8.61 -2.73
CA VAL A 86 12.61 -8.51 -1.28
C VAL A 86 13.84 -7.91 -0.59
N VAL A 87 15.03 -8.40 -0.93
CA VAL A 87 16.28 -7.85 -0.38
C VAL A 87 16.46 -6.40 -0.80
N GLY A 88 16.17 -6.07 -2.06
CA GLY A 88 16.21 -4.70 -2.58
C GLY A 88 15.22 -3.77 -1.87
N LEU A 89 14.01 -4.26 -1.54
CA LEU A 89 13.04 -3.51 -0.73
C LEU A 89 13.61 -3.17 0.65
N LEU A 90 14.15 -4.18 1.34
CA LEU A 90 14.73 -3.98 2.68
C LEU A 90 15.93 -3.04 2.65
N LEU A 91 16.85 -3.24 1.70
CA LEU A 91 18.02 -2.37 1.54
C LEU A 91 17.61 -0.96 1.11
N GLY A 92 16.62 -0.83 0.24
CA GLY A 92 16.09 0.46 -0.19
C GLY A 92 15.43 1.22 0.97
N PHE A 93 14.65 0.53 1.77
CA PHE A 93 13.99 1.13 2.93
C PHE A 93 14.99 1.53 4.01
N PHE A 94 15.90 0.62 4.41
CA PHE A 94 16.86 0.88 5.50
C PHE A 94 18.12 1.58 5.03
N GLY A 95 18.59 1.32 3.80
CA GLY A 95 19.87 1.82 3.29
C GLY A 95 19.81 3.22 2.71
N LEU A 96 18.68 3.65 2.11
CA LEU A 96 18.53 5.00 1.55
C LEU A 96 18.02 6.03 2.57
N LEU A 97 17.53 5.59 3.73
CA LEU A 97 17.04 6.45 4.81
C LEU A 97 18.10 7.48 5.28
N PRO A 98 19.37 7.10 5.53
CA PRO A 98 20.38 8.05 5.95
C PRO A 98 20.97 8.88 4.81
N ALA A 99 20.79 8.49 3.55
CA ALA A 99 21.45 9.14 2.40
C ALA A 99 20.67 10.35 1.84
N LEU A 100 19.34 10.41 2.03
CA LEU A 100 18.51 11.49 1.49
C LEU A 100 17.59 12.06 2.58
N PRO A 101 17.75 13.34 2.97
CA PRO A 101 16.96 13.97 4.03
C PRO A 101 15.47 14.09 3.71
N PHE A 102 15.10 14.07 2.43
CA PHE A 102 13.71 14.11 1.97
C PHE A 102 13.45 13.01 0.93
N GLY A 103 12.54 12.09 1.21
CA GLY A 103 12.06 11.09 0.25
C GLY A 103 12.91 9.82 0.12
N GLY A 104 14.00 9.65 0.88
CA GLY A 104 14.84 8.46 0.83
C GLY A 104 14.09 7.13 0.99
N PRO A 105 13.25 6.95 2.02
CA PRO A 105 12.47 5.74 2.19
C PRO A 105 11.46 5.52 1.06
N LEU A 106 10.80 6.57 0.57
CA LEU A 106 9.83 6.49 -0.51
C LEU A 106 10.48 6.03 -1.82
N LEU A 107 11.60 6.63 -2.17
CA LEU A 107 12.37 6.22 -3.35
C LEU A 107 12.96 4.82 -3.16
N GLY A 108 13.41 4.48 -1.96
CA GLY A 108 13.93 3.15 -1.64
C GLY A 108 12.90 2.05 -1.78
N ILE A 109 11.67 2.26 -1.33
CA ILE A 109 10.56 1.32 -1.49
C ILE A 109 10.19 1.14 -2.96
N LEU A 110 10.26 2.20 -3.76
CA LEU A 110 9.90 2.14 -5.19
C LEU A 110 11.02 1.52 -6.05
N ILE A 111 12.25 1.98 -5.84
CA ILE A 111 13.40 1.61 -6.69
C ILE A 111 14.07 0.33 -6.16
N GLY A 112 14.05 0.10 -4.85
CA GLY A 112 14.70 -1.04 -4.21
C GLY A 112 14.26 -2.39 -4.76
N PRO A 113 12.97 -2.73 -4.80
CA PRO A 113 12.50 -3.99 -5.38
C PRO A 113 12.84 -4.14 -6.85
N LEU A 114 12.75 -3.06 -7.62
CA LEU A 114 13.09 -3.04 -9.05
C LEU A 114 14.57 -3.39 -9.27
N LEU A 115 15.46 -2.63 -8.62
CA LEU A 115 16.90 -2.87 -8.74
C LEU A 115 17.30 -4.23 -8.15
N GLY A 116 16.72 -4.59 -7.00
CA GLY A 116 16.97 -5.88 -6.37
C GLY A 116 16.55 -7.06 -7.26
N ALA A 117 15.41 -6.97 -7.93
CA ALA A 117 14.97 -7.99 -8.88
C ALA A 117 15.91 -8.09 -10.09
N ILE A 118 16.30 -6.96 -10.65
CA ILE A 118 17.23 -6.91 -11.80
C ILE A 118 18.57 -7.53 -11.42
N VAL A 119 19.13 -7.15 -10.28
CA VAL A 119 20.41 -7.68 -9.79
C VAL A 119 20.30 -9.18 -9.49
N GLY A 120 19.25 -9.61 -8.79
CA GLY A 120 19.03 -11.04 -8.46
C GLY A 120 18.89 -11.90 -9.71
N GLU A 121 18.15 -11.41 -10.72
CA GLU A 121 17.98 -12.13 -11.99
C GLU A 121 19.27 -12.14 -12.82
N LEU A 122 20.00 -11.02 -12.83
CA LEU A 122 21.27 -10.89 -13.54
C LEU A 122 22.36 -11.83 -12.99
N ILE A 123 22.43 -11.95 -11.66
CA ILE A 123 23.36 -12.91 -11.01
C ILE A 123 23.03 -14.34 -11.39
N TYR A 124 21.75 -14.69 -11.47
CA TYR A 124 21.31 -16.06 -11.74
C TYR A 124 21.38 -16.43 -13.22
N ARG A 125 20.81 -15.59 -14.10
CA ARG A 125 20.67 -15.92 -15.53
C ARG A 125 21.73 -15.28 -16.44
N ARG A 126 22.42 -14.26 -15.96
CA ARG A 126 23.40 -13.46 -16.70
C ARG A 126 22.85 -12.88 -18.01
N ASP A 127 21.51 -12.69 -18.07
CA ASP A 127 20.80 -12.11 -19.21
C ASP A 127 20.12 -10.84 -18.76
N PHE A 128 20.64 -9.72 -19.26
CA PHE A 128 20.16 -8.38 -18.90
C PHE A 128 18.73 -8.11 -19.41
N ALA A 129 18.35 -8.65 -20.57
CA ALA A 129 17.02 -8.46 -21.13
C ALA A 129 15.94 -9.13 -20.27
N ILE A 130 16.21 -10.34 -19.78
CA ILE A 130 15.31 -11.07 -18.87
C ILE A 130 15.26 -10.34 -17.52
N ALA A 131 16.39 -9.89 -17.01
CA ALA A 131 16.46 -9.15 -15.74
C ALA A 131 15.61 -7.87 -15.76
N VAL A 132 15.71 -7.07 -16.83
CA VAL A 132 14.89 -5.87 -17.01
C VAL A 132 13.40 -6.21 -17.14
N LYS A 133 13.05 -7.24 -17.91
CA LYS A 133 11.66 -7.70 -18.03
C LYS A 133 11.07 -8.12 -16.69
N ALA A 134 11.84 -8.84 -15.87
CA ALA A 134 11.42 -9.24 -14.52
C ALA A 134 11.17 -8.03 -13.61
N GLY A 135 12.05 -7.03 -13.64
CA GLY A 135 11.86 -5.77 -12.91
C GLY A 135 10.60 -5.02 -13.34
N ILE A 136 10.37 -4.87 -14.66
CA ILE A 136 9.15 -4.27 -15.21
C ILE A 136 7.91 -5.05 -14.73
N GLY A 137 7.97 -6.38 -14.69
CA GLY A 137 6.88 -7.23 -14.22
C GLY A 137 6.48 -6.95 -12.78
N ILE A 138 7.44 -6.69 -11.90
CA ILE A 138 7.17 -6.31 -10.51
C ILE A 138 6.47 -4.95 -10.46
N VAL A 139 6.94 -3.96 -11.20
CA VAL A 139 6.33 -2.62 -11.26
C VAL A 139 4.91 -2.70 -11.80
N VAL A 140 4.68 -3.41 -12.90
CA VAL A 140 3.33 -3.58 -13.47
C VAL A 140 2.42 -4.33 -12.50
N GLY A 141 2.93 -5.38 -11.86
CA GLY A 141 2.18 -6.13 -10.85
C GLY A 141 1.77 -5.24 -9.67
N SER A 142 2.70 -4.46 -9.13
CA SER A 142 2.41 -3.54 -8.02
C SER A 142 1.41 -2.45 -8.40
N LEU A 143 1.48 -1.90 -9.60
CA LEU A 143 0.49 -0.92 -10.09
C LEU A 143 -0.92 -1.51 -10.14
N VAL A 144 -1.07 -2.74 -10.64
CA VAL A 144 -2.36 -3.44 -10.64
C VAL A 144 -2.84 -3.71 -9.21
N GLY A 145 -1.94 -4.16 -8.33
CA GLY A 145 -2.24 -4.36 -6.91
C GLY A 145 -2.73 -3.08 -6.24
N ASN A 146 -2.04 -1.96 -6.47
CA ASN A 146 -2.40 -0.67 -5.91
C ASN A 146 -3.76 -0.15 -6.40
N LEU A 147 -4.12 -0.38 -7.66
CA LEU A 147 -5.46 -0.03 -8.16
C LEU A 147 -6.55 -0.83 -7.44
N ILE A 148 -6.34 -2.14 -7.23
CA ILE A 148 -7.27 -2.98 -6.47
C ILE A 148 -7.38 -2.48 -5.03
N GLN A 149 -6.27 -2.16 -4.39
CA GLN A 149 -6.24 -1.60 -3.03
C GLN A 149 -6.96 -0.25 -2.94
N GLY A 150 -6.79 0.63 -3.93
CA GLY A 150 -7.51 1.89 -4.00
C GLY A 150 -9.02 1.70 -4.02
N LEU A 151 -9.52 0.72 -4.79
CA LEU A 151 -10.95 0.38 -4.83
C LEU A 151 -11.44 -0.20 -3.50
N LEU A 152 -10.66 -1.08 -2.87
CA LEU A 152 -10.98 -1.63 -1.55
C LEU A 152 -10.97 -0.54 -0.46
N ALA A 153 -9.99 0.36 -0.50
CA ALA A 153 -9.88 1.50 0.39
C ALA A 153 -11.07 2.45 0.25
N LEU A 154 -11.48 2.73 -0.99
CA LEU A 154 -12.68 3.53 -1.28
C LEU A 154 -13.94 2.86 -0.69
N GLY A 155 -14.08 1.54 -0.83
CA GLY A 155 -15.17 0.78 -0.22
C GLY A 155 -15.20 0.94 1.31
N ALA A 156 -14.06 0.85 2.00
CA ALA A 156 -13.97 1.06 3.44
C ALA A 156 -14.40 2.48 3.85
N VAL A 157 -14.01 3.50 3.10
CA VAL A 157 -14.42 4.89 3.34
C VAL A 157 -15.93 5.07 3.15
N ILE A 158 -16.51 4.48 2.09
CA ILE A 158 -17.96 4.52 1.87
C ILE A 158 -18.71 3.88 3.04
N VAL A 159 -18.26 2.71 3.53
CA VAL A 159 -18.86 2.05 4.70
C VAL A 159 -18.79 2.96 5.93
N PHE A 160 -17.65 3.61 6.18
CA PHE A 160 -17.53 4.57 7.27
C PHE A 160 -18.53 5.73 7.10
N LEU A 161 -18.59 6.36 5.93
CA LEU A 161 -19.51 7.46 5.67
C LEU A 161 -20.98 7.06 5.89
N VAL A 162 -21.41 5.94 5.34
CA VAL A 162 -22.80 5.48 5.46
C VAL A 162 -23.18 5.17 6.91
N THR A 163 -22.27 4.56 7.68
CA THR A 163 -22.54 4.16 9.06
C THR A 163 -22.46 5.32 10.05
N THR A 164 -21.66 6.35 9.76
CA THR A 164 -21.43 7.47 10.69
C THR A 164 -22.07 8.78 10.25
N TRP A 165 -22.68 8.86 9.05
CA TRP A 165 -23.32 10.05 8.52
C TRP A 165 -24.30 10.73 9.47
N PRO A 166 -25.23 10.01 10.14
CA PRO A 166 -26.16 10.62 11.09
C PRO A 166 -25.49 11.30 12.27
N LEU A 167 -24.31 10.81 12.69
CA LEU A 167 -23.53 11.33 13.80
C LEU A 167 -22.67 12.54 13.41
N GLY A 168 -22.27 12.62 12.13
CA GLY A 168 -21.41 13.69 11.61
C GLY A 168 -22.18 14.91 11.13
N ALA A 169 -23.42 14.74 10.65
CA ALA A 169 -24.24 15.81 10.08
C ALA A 169 -25.17 16.49 11.09
N GLY A 170 -25.35 15.92 12.27
CA GLY A 170 -26.37 16.32 13.27
C GLY A 170 -25.86 17.01 14.52
N ALA A 171 -24.61 17.51 14.52
CA ALA A 171 -24.05 18.23 15.66
C ALA A 171 -23.61 19.64 15.32
#